data_b0eb8861e6fbd1603767436d381642f1
#
_entry.id   b0eb8861e6fbd1603767436d381642f1
#
_cell.length_a   1.000
_cell.length_b   1.000
_cell.length_c   1.000
_cell.angle_alpha   90.00
_cell.angle_beta   90.00
_cell.angle_gamma   90.00
#
_symmetry.space_group_name_H-M   'P 1'
#
loop_
_entity.id
_entity.type
_entity.pdbx_description
1 polymer ?
#
loop_
_entity_poly.entity_id
_entity_poly.type
_entity_poly.pdbx_seq_one_letter_code
_entity_poly.pdbx_strand_id
1 'polypeptide(L)'
;MTNLKIGLCGTGNVGSAFIESIVSSESLINQNYGLNISISLIGARKGKVSGVSDISVITDIQEVAKSDDVDVVVELIGGVEDAYKLAISALKNKKHFVTANKALIAAHSKELFELAKENKVHIGFEASVAGGIPIIRTIRDGLISNQINSFAGILNGTSNFIFSKMADEKLSFDTALALAQKEGFAEPDPTFDISGQDAAQKTSILATLSFFQNSSMENVYFEGIDKISPDDIDYGKQLNFVLKPLSVGMQNTVSYTHLRAHETLLDL
;
A
#
# COMPACT_ATOMS: atom_id res chain seq x y z
N MET A 1 11.00 29.54 -7.45
CA MET A 1 11.09 28.19 -6.89
C MET A 1 9.89 27.97 -6.00
N THR A 2 9.19 26.86 -6.15
CA THR A 2 8.04 26.54 -5.29
C THR A 2 8.54 25.80 -4.06
N ASN A 3 8.19 26.30 -2.88
CA ASN A 3 8.50 25.63 -1.63
C ASN A 3 7.31 24.75 -1.24
N LEU A 4 7.56 23.48 -0.91
CA LEU A 4 6.56 22.53 -0.45
C LEU A 4 6.92 22.08 0.97
N LYS A 5 6.04 22.37 1.91
CA LYS A 5 6.24 22.07 3.32
C LYS A 5 5.47 20.82 3.73
N ILE A 6 6.19 19.85 4.27
CA ILE A 6 5.63 18.56 4.69
C ILE A 6 5.41 18.54 6.19
N GLY A 7 4.21 18.14 6.60
CA GLY A 7 3.90 17.69 7.94
C GLY A 7 3.93 16.16 8.00
N LEU A 8 4.90 15.59 8.69
CA LEU A 8 5.06 14.14 8.81
C LEU A 8 4.39 13.62 10.09
N CYS A 9 3.47 12.67 9.96
CA CYS A 9 2.85 11.98 11.07
C CYS A 9 3.30 10.52 11.12
N GLY A 10 4.05 10.15 12.17
CA GLY A 10 4.64 8.83 12.37
C GLY A 10 6.13 8.78 12.02
N THR A 11 6.92 8.32 12.99
CA THR A 11 8.39 8.27 12.95
C THR A 11 8.93 6.87 13.30
N GLY A 12 8.17 5.83 12.91
CA GLY A 12 8.62 4.44 12.93
C GLY A 12 9.64 4.18 11.80
N ASN A 13 9.88 2.92 11.49
CA ASN A 13 10.86 2.52 10.46
C ASN A 13 10.61 3.25 9.12
N VAL A 14 9.36 3.26 8.64
CA VAL A 14 9.00 3.91 7.37
C VAL A 14 9.16 5.42 7.45
N GLY A 15 8.73 6.05 8.57
CA GLY A 15 8.86 7.49 8.76
C GLY A 15 10.31 7.95 8.84
N SER A 16 11.18 7.20 9.52
CA SER A 16 12.61 7.48 9.57
C SER A 16 13.27 7.38 8.19
N ALA A 17 12.97 6.31 7.43
CA ALA A 17 13.46 6.16 6.08
C ALA A 17 12.94 7.27 5.13
N PHE A 18 11.70 7.73 5.34
CA PHE A 18 11.15 8.86 4.59
C PHE A 18 11.93 10.15 4.87
N ILE A 19 12.25 10.45 6.14
CA ILE A 19 13.07 11.61 6.49
C ILE A 19 14.43 11.56 5.79
N GLU A 20 15.13 10.43 5.88
CA GLU A 20 16.42 10.23 5.23
C GLU A 20 16.33 10.39 3.71
N SER A 21 15.27 9.88 3.10
CA SER A 21 15.02 9.99 1.66
C SER A 21 14.80 11.44 1.23
N ILE A 22 14.00 12.22 1.95
CA ILE A 22 13.78 13.65 1.64
C ILE A 22 15.08 14.42 1.73
N VAL A 23 15.86 14.24 2.81
CA VAL A 23 17.13 14.94 3.00
C VAL A 23 18.14 14.57 1.90
N SER A 24 18.29 13.29 1.58
CA SER A 24 19.24 12.83 0.57
C SER A 24 18.86 13.20 -0.87
N SER A 25 17.57 13.34 -1.15
CA SER A 25 17.05 13.64 -2.49
C SER A 25 16.76 15.11 -2.76
N GLU A 26 16.93 16.00 -1.78
CA GLU A 26 16.58 17.42 -1.89
C GLU A 26 17.22 18.08 -3.12
N SER A 27 18.51 17.92 -3.31
CA SER A 27 19.25 18.49 -4.46
C SER A 27 18.73 17.96 -5.79
N LEU A 28 18.45 16.65 -5.87
CA LEU A 28 17.96 16.01 -7.09
C LEU A 28 16.56 16.47 -7.44
N ILE A 29 15.67 16.60 -6.44
CA ILE A 29 14.30 17.08 -6.62
C ILE A 29 14.34 18.55 -7.08
N ASN A 30 15.19 19.37 -6.46
CA ASN A 30 15.34 20.76 -6.87
C ASN A 30 15.83 20.90 -8.30
N GLN A 31 16.86 20.15 -8.70
CA GLN A 31 17.42 20.18 -10.06
C GLN A 31 16.41 19.72 -11.11
N ASN A 32 15.67 18.66 -10.84
CA ASN A 32 14.77 18.04 -11.83
C ASN A 32 13.41 18.75 -11.95
N TYR A 33 12.91 19.32 -10.85
CA TYR A 33 11.54 19.84 -10.77
C TYR A 33 11.44 21.30 -10.35
N GLY A 34 12.53 21.93 -9.93
CA GLY A 34 12.51 23.32 -9.41
C GLY A 34 11.75 23.43 -8.08
N LEU A 35 11.61 22.34 -7.33
CA LEU A 35 10.89 22.26 -6.07
C LEU A 35 11.87 22.21 -4.90
N ASN A 36 11.62 23.03 -3.88
CA ASN A 36 12.23 22.87 -2.57
C ASN A 36 11.25 22.14 -1.66
N ILE A 37 11.61 20.95 -1.22
CA ILE A 37 10.78 20.15 -0.32
C ILE A 37 11.45 20.14 1.05
N SER A 38 10.68 20.46 2.10
CA SER A 38 11.17 20.44 3.47
C SER A 38 10.14 19.84 4.42
N ILE A 39 10.61 19.18 5.47
CA ILE A 39 9.74 18.75 6.57
C ILE A 39 9.69 19.92 7.57
N SER A 40 8.53 20.53 7.71
CA SER A 40 8.32 21.71 8.59
C SER A 40 7.85 21.32 9.99
N LEU A 41 7.09 20.20 10.09
CA LEU A 41 6.49 19.77 11.34
C LEU A 41 6.41 18.24 11.42
N ILE A 42 6.68 17.69 12.59
CA ILE A 42 6.57 16.24 12.84
C ILE A 42 5.56 15.97 13.96
N GLY A 43 4.58 15.14 13.69
CA GLY A 43 3.67 14.57 14.67
C GLY A 43 4.15 13.19 15.13
N ALA A 44 4.56 13.05 16.40
CA ALA A 44 5.06 11.79 16.94
C ALA A 44 4.71 11.61 18.41
N ARG A 45 4.39 10.38 18.84
CA ARG A 45 4.08 10.06 20.24
C ARG A 45 5.23 10.38 21.21
N LYS A 46 6.47 10.29 20.76
CA LYS A 46 7.68 10.64 21.52
C LYS A 46 8.20 11.96 20.96
N GLY A 47 8.33 12.97 21.83
CA GLY A 47 8.73 14.33 21.46
C GLY A 47 10.18 14.51 20.95
N LYS A 48 10.91 13.43 20.66
CA LYS A 48 12.26 13.46 20.06
C LYS A 48 12.34 12.47 18.92
N VAL A 49 12.83 12.95 17.78
CA VAL A 49 13.05 12.15 16.57
C VAL A 49 14.54 12.20 16.26
N SER A 50 15.13 11.03 16.04
CA SER A 50 16.56 10.92 15.69
C SER A 50 16.81 11.50 14.30
N GLY A 51 17.90 12.27 14.14
CA GLY A 51 18.32 12.79 12.82
C GLY A 51 17.68 14.11 12.40
N VAL A 52 16.84 14.74 13.24
CA VAL A 52 16.21 16.04 12.94
C VAL A 52 16.34 16.96 14.15
N SER A 53 17.36 17.82 14.15
CA SER A 53 17.62 18.76 15.26
C SER A 53 16.81 20.05 15.19
N ASP A 54 16.38 20.46 14.00
CA ASP A 54 15.81 21.80 13.73
C ASP A 54 14.33 21.77 13.36
N ILE A 55 13.67 20.59 13.44
CA ILE A 55 12.26 20.45 13.11
C ILE A 55 11.42 20.35 14.37
N SER A 56 10.34 21.13 14.44
CA SER A 56 9.40 21.10 15.55
C SER A 56 8.69 19.75 15.61
N VAL A 57 8.70 19.12 16.78
CA VAL A 57 8.01 17.84 17.04
C VAL A 57 6.86 18.07 18.01
N ILE A 58 5.66 17.67 17.62
CA ILE A 58 4.45 17.78 18.44
C ILE A 58 3.83 16.40 18.67
N THR A 59 3.06 16.27 19.74
CA THR A 59 2.43 14.99 20.10
C THR A 59 1.02 14.81 19.52
N ASP A 60 0.31 15.92 19.29
CA ASP A 60 -1.00 15.89 18.66
C ASP A 60 -0.87 15.96 17.13
N ILE A 61 -1.10 14.82 16.48
CA ILE A 61 -1.02 14.73 15.03
C ILE A 61 -2.10 15.56 14.31
N GLN A 62 -3.21 15.90 14.98
CA GLN A 62 -4.27 16.72 14.40
C GLN A 62 -3.83 18.16 14.19
N GLU A 63 -2.92 18.66 15.03
CA GLU A 63 -2.34 20.00 14.86
C GLU A 63 -1.43 20.09 13.62
N VAL A 64 -0.82 18.96 13.18
CA VAL A 64 -0.08 18.92 11.90
C VAL A 64 -1.00 19.24 10.72
N ALA A 65 -2.20 18.64 10.72
CA ALA A 65 -3.18 18.84 9.65
C ALA A 65 -3.80 20.25 9.62
N LYS A 66 -3.71 21.00 10.73
CA LYS A 66 -4.27 22.35 10.85
C LYS A 66 -3.22 23.44 10.64
N SER A 67 -1.94 23.09 10.72
CA SER A 67 -0.83 24.07 10.67
C SER A 67 -0.78 24.79 9.31
N ASP A 68 -0.64 26.11 9.35
CA ASP A 68 -0.43 26.93 8.13
C ASP A 68 0.97 26.72 7.52
N ASP A 69 1.89 26.14 8.29
CA ASP A 69 3.23 25.78 7.84
C ASP A 69 3.32 24.41 7.17
N VAL A 70 2.19 23.80 6.81
CA VAL A 70 2.12 22.51 6.17
C VAL A 70 1.28 22.60 4.90
N ASP A 71 1.81 22.14 3.77
CA ASP A 71 1.10 22.02 2.49
C ASP A 71 0.65 20.58 2.25
N VAL A 72 1.46 19.61 2.68
CA VAL A 72 1.25 18.17 2.50
C VAL A 72 1.37 17.45 3.83
N VAL A 73 0.34 16.70 4.21
CA VAL A 73 0.39 15.80 5.35
C VAL A 73 0.79 14.40 4.88
N VAL A 74 1.88 13.86 5.44
CA VAL A 74 2.34 12.50 5.19
C VAL A 74 2.02 11.64 6.40
N GLU A 75 1.13 10.65 6.21
CA GLU A 75 0.65 9.73 7.25
C GLU A 75 1.40 8.39 7.17
N LEU A 76 2.15 8.08 8.21
CA LEU A 76 2.90 6.84 8.40
C LEU A 76 2.72 6.30 9.83
N ILE A 77 1.54 6.53 10.43
CA ILE A 77 1.25 6.13 11.81
C ILE A 77 0.71 4.71 11.93
N GLY A 78 0.09 4.19 10.85
CA GLY A 78 -0.60 2.90 10.84
C GLY A 78 -1.91 2.90 11.63
N GLY A 79 -2.65 1.78 11.53
CA GLY A 79 -4.02 1.69 12.05
C GLY A 79 -5.01 2.45 11.16
N VAL A 80 -6.30 2.34 11.42
CA VAL A 80 -7.33 2.97 10.56
C VAL A 80 -7.92 4.22 11.21
N GLU A 81 -8.28 4.16 12.49
CA GLU A 81 -9.09 5.21 13.13
C GLU A 81 -8.39 6.56 13.21
N ASP A 82 -7.15 6.61 13.73
CA ASP A 82 -6.40 7.86 13.86
C ASP A 82 -5.94 8.37 12.49
N ALA A 83 -5.55 7.47 11.59
CA ALA A 83 -5.19 7.81 10.22
C ALA A 83 -6.37 8.41 9.45
N TYR A 84 -7.57 7.87 9.63
CA TYR A 84 -8.79 8.40 9.03
C TYR A 84 -9.12 9.80 9.55
N LYS A 85 -9.09 10.01 10.87
CA LYS A 85 -9.32 11.34 11.47
C LYS A 85 -8.31 12.37 10.94
N LEU A 86 -7.04 11.96 10.84
CA LEU A 86 -5.98 12.81 10.30
C LEU A 86 -6.21 13.14 8.83
N ALA A 87 -6.59 12.15 8.00
CA ALA A 87 -6.90 12.34 6.59
C ALA A 87 -8.05 13.33 6.38
N ILE A 88 -9.17 13.13 7.11
CA ILE A 88 -10.32 14.05 7.07
C ILE A 88 -9.91 15.46 7.48
N SER A 89 -9.13 15.60 8.55
CA SER A 89 -8.65 16.91 9.01
C SER A 89 -7.76 17.57 7.96
N ALA A 90 -6.79 16.87 7.40
CA ALA A 90 -5.90 17.40 6.37
C ALA A 90 -6.67 17.88 5.13
N LEU A 91 -7.54 17.03 4.58
CA LEU A 91 -8.32 17.34 3.39
C LEU A 91 -9.27 18.53 3.59
N LYS A 92 -9.96 18.61 4.76
CA LYS A 92 -10.82 19.77 5.11
C LYS A 92 -10.03 21.07 5.26
N ASN A 93 -8.78 20.99 5.74
CA ASN A 93 -7.88 22.14 5.82
C ASN A 93 -7.12 22.39 4.49
N LYS A 94 -7.58 21.80 3.40
CA LYS A 94 -7.04 21.97 2.04
C LYS A 94 -5.55 21.60 1.94
N LYS A 95 -5.11 20.62 2.71
CA LYS A 95 -3.78 20.03 2.61
C LYS A 95 -3.81 18.82 1.69
N HIS A 96 -2.78 18.64 0.88
CA HIS A 96 -2.56 17.37 0.20
C HIS A 96 -2.29 16.27 1.24
N PHE A 97 -2.69 15.05 0.95
CA PHE A 97 -2.53 13.93 1.89
C PHE A 97 -1.78 12.77 1.21
N VAL A 98 -0.75 12.26 1.86
CA VAL A 98 0.04 11.12 1.37
C VAL A 98 0.05 10.04 2.44
N THR A 99 -0.23 8.79 2.06
CA THR A 99 -0.29 7.67 2.99
C THR A 99 0.27 6.38 2.39
N ALA A 100 0.89 5.55 3.23
CA ALA A 100 1.24 4.16 2.93
C ALA A 100 0.20 3.17 3.48
N ASN A 101 -0.87 3.66 4.10
CA ASN A 101 -1.83 2.88 4.86
C ASN A 101 -2.89 2.24 3.95
N LYS A 102 -2.62 1.02 3.51
CA LYS A 102 -3.55 0.27 2.67
C LYS A 102 -4.91 0.03 3.32
N ALA A 103 -4.94 -0.19 4.66
CA ALA A 103 -6.19 -0.44 5.37
C ALA A 103 -7.09 0.81 5.39
N LEU A 104 -6.49 2.00 5.56
CA LEU A 104 -7.20 3.28 5.44
C LEU A 104 -7.84 3.43 4.05
N ILE A 105 -7.05 3.22 3.00
CA ILE A 105 -7.55 3.38 1.61
C ILE A 105 -8.60 2.32 1.27
N ALA A 106 -8.38 1.05 1.66
CA ALA A 106 -9.35 -0.01 1.41
C ALA A 106 -10.71 0.24 2.09
N ALA A 107 -10.69 0.83 3.31
CA ALA A 107 -11.90 1.08 4.09
C ALA A 107 -12.63 2.39 3.70
N HIS A 108 -11.90 3.44 3.34
CA HIS A 108 -12.44 4.80 3.26
C HIS A 108 -12.16 5.53 1.94
N SER A 109 -11.67 4.83 0.89
CA SER A 109 -11.26 5.47 -0.37
C SER A 109 -12.34 6.37 -0.97
N LYS A 110 -13.60 5.92 -1.02
CA LYS A 110 -14.69 6.70 -1.61
C LYS A 110 -14.84 8.07 -0.96
N GLU A 111 -15.03 8.09 0.35
CA GLU A 111 -15.23 9.33 1.10
C GLU A 111 -13.99 10.24 1.01
N LEU A 112 -12.79 9.68 1.16
CA LEU A 112 -11.55 10.44 1.11
C LEU A 112 -11.34 11.07 -0.28
N PHE A 113 -11.62 10.34 -1.35
CA PHE A 113 -11.46 10.86 -2.72
C PHE A 113 -12.52 11.91 -3.07
N GLU A 114 -13.77 11.74 -2.62
CA GLU A 114 -14.81 12.75 -2.76
C GLU A 114 -14.42 14.04 -2.02
N LEU A 115 -13.98 13.93 -0.78
CA LEU A 115 -13.54 15.07 0.03
C LEU A 115 -12.31 15.78 -0.56
N ALA A 116 -11.35 15.02 -1.08
CA ALA A 116 -10.17 15.58 -1.76
C ALA A 116 -10.57 16.36 -3.01
N LYS A 117 -11.50 15.83 -3.81
CA LYS A 117 -12.03 16.49 -5.00
C LYS A 117 -12.76 17.79 -4.66
N GLU A 118 -13.62 17.77 -3.63
CA GLU A 118 -14.35 18.96 -3.16
C GLU A 118 -13.39 20.07 -2.72
N ASN A 119 -12.32 19.72 -2.01
CA ASN A 119 -11.33 20.68 -1.51
C ASN A 119 -10.20 20.98 -2.49
N LYS A 120 -10.21 20.38 -3.71
CA LYS A 120 -9.20 20.56 -4.77
C LYS A 120 -7.78 20.21 -4.32
N VAL A 121 -7.65 19.17 -3.54
CA VAL A 121 -6.38 18.60 -3.06
C VAL A 121 -6.19 17.17 -3.56
N HIS A 122 -4.98 16.65 -3.46
CA HIS A 122 -4.64 15.32 -3.95
C HIS A 122 -4.37 14.35 -2.79
N ILE A 123 -4.70 13.09 -3.02
CA ILE A 123 -4.29 11.97 -2.16
C ILE A 123 -3.25 11.13 -2.92
N GLY A 124 -2.07 10.98 -2.32
CA GLY A 124 -1.02 10.08 -2.77
C GLY A 124 -1.00 8.82 -1.92
N PHE A 125 -1.09 7.63 -2.54
CA PHE A 125 -1.11 6.35 -1.81
C PHE A 125 -0.35 5.25 -2.55
N GLU A 126 0.66 5.61 -3.34
CA GLU A 126 1.49 4.67 -4.09
C GLU A 126 2.09 3.57 -3.22
N ALA A 127 2.55 3.92 -2.01
CA ALA A 127 3.16 2.97 -1.09
C ALA A 127 2.16 1.99 -0.43
N SER A 128 0.85 2.15 -0.66
CA SER A 128 -0.16 1.25 -0.10
C SER A 128 -0.27 -0.09 -0.84
N VAL A 129 0.13 -0.15 -2.12
CA VAL A 129 0.06 -1.35 -2.96
C VAL A 129 1.36 -1.54 -3.73
N ALA A 130 1.89 -2.75 -3.73
CA ALA A 130 3.06 -3.15 -4.51
C ALA A 130 4.27 -2.21 -4.31
N GLY A 131 4.72 -2.04 -3.07
CA GLY A 131 5.80 -1.13 -2.70
C GLY A 131 7.01 -1.23 -3.63
N GLY A 132 7.50 -0.08 -4.12
CA GLY A 132 8.57 0.03 -5.11
C GLY A 132 8.12 -0.11 -6.58
N ILE A 133 6.88 -0.53 -6.84
CA ILE A 133 6.30 -0.65 -8.20
C ILE A 133 5.24 0.46 -8.36
N PRO A 134 5.36 1.37 -9.35
CA PRO A 134 4.47 2.53 -9.50
C PRO A 134 3.13 2.14 -10.14
N ILE A 135 2.39 1.19 -9.54
CA ILE A 135 1.16 0.64 -10.12
C ILE A 135 -0.02 1.60 -10.02
N ILE A 136 -0.17 2.29 -8.90
CA ILE A 136 -1.25 3.26 -8.68
C ILE A 136 -1.15 4.39 -9.71
N ARG A 137 0.05 4.94 -9.87
CA ARG A 137 0.33 6.01 -10.81
C ARG A 137 0.19 5.54 -12.26
N THR A 138 0.59 4.32 -12.56
CA THR A 138 0.40 3.73 -13.89
C THR A 138 -1.10 3.65 -14.24
N ILE A 139 -1.93 3.17 -13.33
CA ILE A 139 -3.38 3.07 -13.57
C ILE A 139 -4.00 4.45 -13.67
N ARG A 140 -3.71 5.33 -12.70
CA ARG A 140 -4.40 6.62 -12.56
C ARG A 140 -3.97 7.64 -13.62
N ASP A 141 -2.68 7.72 -13.92
CA ASP A 141 -2.10 8.75 -14.75
C ASP A 141 -1.71 8.20 -16.14
N GLY A 142 -1.10 7.03 -16.20
CA GLY A 142 -0.60 6.43 -17.44
C GLY A 142 -1.71 5.80 -18.30
N LEU A 143 -2.71 5.19 -17.68
CA LEU A 143 -3.80 4.49 -18.35
C LEU A 143 -5.15 5.24 -18.28
N ILE A 144 -5.14 6.54 -18.00
CA ILE A 144 -6.34 7.34 -17.76
C ILE A 144 -7.35 7.32 -18.92
N SER A 145 -6.88 7.12 -20.16
CA SER A 145 -7.73 7.02 -21.35
C SER A 145 -8.09 5.59 -21.76
N ASN A 146 -7.65 4.60 -20.98
CA ASN A 146 -7.87 3.20 -21.28
C ASN A 146 -8.96 2.60 -20.40
N GLN A 147 -9.76 1.72 -20.97
CA GLN A 147 -10.64 0.86 -20.21
C GLN A 147 -9.86 -0.40 -19.80
N ILE A 148 -9.67 -0.57 -18.51
CA ILE A 148 -9.03 -1.77 -17.95
C ILE A 148 -10.12 -2.84 -17.78
N ASN A 149 -10.01 -3.95 -18.48
CA ASN A 149 -10.97 -5.05 -18.42
C ASN A 149 -10.61 -6.06 -17.34
N SER A 150 -9.30 -6.24 -17.09
CA SER A 150 -8.81 -7.16 -16.06
C SER A 150 -7.40 -6.78 -15.62
N PHE A 151 -7.04 -7.25 -14.43
CA PHE A 151 -5.65 -7.29 -13.97
C PHE A 151 -5.38 -8.60 -13.25
N ALA A 152 -4.14 -9.04 -13.26
CA ALA A 152 -3.65 -10.14 -12.45
C ALA A 152 -2.23 -9.83 -11.97
N GLY A 153 -1.91 -10.24 -10.74
CA GLY A 153 -0.57 -10.01 -10.19
C GLY A 153 -0.36 -10.68 -8.85
N ILE A 154 0.90 -10.84 -8.47
CA ILE A 154 1.29 -11.33 -7.15
C ILE A 154 1.45 -10.11 -6.24
N LEU A 155 0.55 -9.94 -5.28
CA LEU A 155 0.50 -8.76 -4.42
C LEU A 155 1.03 -8.99 -3.00
N ASN A 156 1.39 -10.24 -2.65
CA ASN A 156 1.98 -10.55 -1.36
C ASN A 156 3.33 -11.26 -1.53
N GLY A 157 4.40 -10.64 -1.01
CA GLY A 157 5.77 -11.14 -1.11
C GLY A 157 6.01 -12.37 -0.26
N THR A 158 5.46 -12.40 0.96
CA THR A 158 5.58 -13.52 1.91
C THR A 158 5.01 -14.80 1.33
N SER A 159 3.77 -14.75 0.85
CA SER A 159 3.10 -15.89 0.21
C SER A 159 3.84 -16.37 -1.03
N ASN A 160 4.33 -15.45 -1.86
CA ASN A 160 5.11 -15.81 -3.04
C ASN A 160 6.45 -16.47 -2.70
N PHE A 161 7.13 -15.98 -1.66
CA PHE A 161 8.37 -16.60 -1.17
C PHE A 161 8.11 -18.04 -0.71
N ILE A 162 7.07 -18.25 0.12
CA ILE A 162 6.70 -19.57 0.63
C ILE A 162 6.43 -20.55 -0.54
N PHE A 163 5.59 -20.15 -1.51
CA PHE A 163 5.30 -21.00 -2.66
C PHE A 163 6.54 -21.31 -3.51
N SER A 164 7.42 -20.34 -3.70
CA SER A 164 8.65 -20.56 -4.45
C SER A 164 9.53 -21.60 -3.75
N LYS A 165 9.69 -21.50 -2.43
CA LYS A 165 10.47 -22.48 -1.65
C LYS A 165 9.85 -23.87 -1.64
N MET A 166 8.52 -23.97 -1.51
CA MET A 166 7.82 -25.25 -1.62
C MET A 166 8.01 -25.88 -3.01
N ALA A 167 7.93 -25.07 -4.07
CA ALA A 167 8.03 -25.56 -5.44
C ALA A 167 9.46 -25.95 -5.86
N ASP A 168 10.46 -25.13 -5.47
CA ASP A 168 11.84 -25.30 -5.93
C ASP A 168 12.63 -26.26 -5.05
N GLU A 169 12.42 -26.20 -3.74
CA GLU A 169 13.15 -26.98 -2.73
C GLU A 169 12.34 -28.13 -2.16
N LYS A 170 11.07 -28.32 -2.60
CA LYS A 170 10.12 -29.34 -2.12
C LYS A 170 9.91 -29.31 -0.59
N LEU A 171 9.96 -28.10 0.00
CA LEU A 171 9.74 -27.91 1.42
C LEU A 171 8.24 -28.05 1.78
N SER A 172 7.96 -28.50 3.00
CA SER A 172 6.60 -28.36 3.55
C SER A 172 6.28 -26.88 3.80
N PHE A 173 4.99 -26.56 3.89
CA PHE A 173 4.53 -25.20 4.19
C PHE A 173 5.19 -24.65 5.46
N ASP A 174 5.16 -25.41 6.55
CA ASP A 174 5.73 -24.99 7.84
C ASP A 174 7.24 -24.70 7.75
N THR A 175 7.98 -25.53 7.00
CA THR A 175 9.42 -25.32 6.79
C THR A 175 9.69 -24.07 5.97
N ALA A 176 8.93 -23.85 4.91
CA ALA A 176 9.04 -22.67 4.05
C ALA A 176 8.64 -21.38 4.80
N LEU A 177 7.62 -21.44 5.67
CA LEU A 177 7.22 -20.33 6.53
C LEU A 177 8.30 -20.01 7.56
N ALA A 178 8.87 -21.01 8.24
CA ALA A 178 9.97 -20.80 9.18
C ALA A 178 11.19 -20.15 8.51
N LEU A 179 11.47 -20.54 7.26
CA LEU A 179 12.53 -19.93 6.47
C LEU A 179 12.20 -18.48 6.12
N ALA A 180 10.96 -18.19 5.73
CA ALA A 180 10.49 -16.83 5.45
C ALA A 180 10.65 -15.92 6.68
N GLN A 181 10.31 -16.41 7.87
CA GLN A 181 10.51 -15.68 9.13
C GLN A 181 11.99 -15.44 9.43
N LYS A 182 12.82 -16.46 9.25
CA LYS A 182 14.29 -16.35 9.47
C LYS A 182 14.95 -15.34 8.52
N GLU A 183 14.51 -15.30 7.28
CA GLU A 183 15.06 -14.39 6.27
C GLU A 183 14.39 -12.99 6.27
N GLY A 184 13.40 -12.76 7.15
CA GLY A 184 12.75 -11.47 7.31
C GLY A 184 11.65 -11.17 6.27
N PHE A 185 11.21 -12.17 5.49
CA PHE A 185 10.06 -12.05 4.58
C PHE A 185 8.72 -12.19 5.28
N ALA A 186 8.69 -12.85 6.44
CA ALA A 186 7.49 -12.98 7.28
C ALA A 186 7.76 -12.45 8.69
N GLU A 187 6.75 -11.77 9.24
CA GLU A 187 6.75 -11.37 10.65
C GLU A 187 6.54 -12.58 11.58
N PRO A 188 6.81 -12.45 12.90
CA PRO A 188 6.52 -13.52 13.86
C PRO A 188 5.05 -13.97 13.84
N ASP A 189 4.10 -13.05 13.65
CA ASP A 189 2.71 -13.37 13.34
C ASP A 189 2.43 -13.12 11.84
N PRO A 190 2.49 -14.16 11.01
CA PRO A 190 2.30 -14.07 9.58
C PRO A 190 0.83 -14.16 9.15
N THR A 191 -0.12 -14.26 10.08
CA THR A 191 -1.53 -14.60 9.83
C THR A 191 -2.16 -13.71 8.75
N PHE A 192 -1.86 -12.42 8.76
CA PHE A 192 -2.41 -11.47 7.81
C PHE A 192 -1.96 -11.75 6.36
N ASP A 193 -0.72 -12.19 6.19
CA ASP A 193 -0.16 -12.54 4.88
C ASP A 193 -0.67 -13.90 4.40
N ILE A 194 -0.56 -14.94 5.25
CA ILE A 194 -0.88 -16.31 4.85
C ILE A 194 -2.38 -16.57 4.73
N SER A 195 -3.23 -15.79 5.39
CA SER A 195 -4.69 -15.88 5.24
C SER A 195 -5.21 -15.27 3.94
N GLY A 196 -4.38 -14.52 3.19
CA GLY A 196 -4.78 -13.80 1.98
C GLY A 196 -5.40 -12.42 2.23
N GLN A 197 -5.55 -11.98 3.49
CA GLN A 197 -6.17 -10.69 3.82
C GLN A 197 -5.37 -9.50 3.28
N ASP A 198 -4.03 -9.54 3.37
CA ASP A 198 -3.16 -8.50 2.78
C ASP A 198 -3.38 -8.36 1.28
N ALA A 199 -3.39 -9.49 0.56
CA ALA A 199 -3.62 -9.52 -0.88
C ALA A 199 -5.04 -9.03 -1.23
N ALA A 200 -6.05 -9.39 -0.43
CA ALA A 200 -7.44 -8.95 -0.63
C ALA A 200 -7.59 -7.43 -0.48
N GLN A 201 -6.96 -6.80 0.51
CA GLN A 201 -6.96 -5.34 0.65
C GLN A 201 -6.33 -4.65 -0.55
N LYS A 202 -5.18 -5.13 -1.02
CA LYS A 202 -4.51 -4.59 -2.19
C LYS A 202 -5.33 -4.78 -3.47
N THR A 203 -5.98 -5.94 -3.61
CA THR A 203 -6.89 -6.24 -4.72
C THR A 203 -8.08 -5.29 -4.76
N SER A 204 -8.71 -5.00 -3.62
CA SER A 204 -9.84 -4.06 -3.56
C SER A 204 -9.44 -2.64 -3.96
N ILE A 205 -8.23 -2.19 -3.57
CA ILE A 205 -7.70 -0.88 -3.98
C ILE A 205 -7.47 -0.82 -5.48
N LEU A 206 -6.81 -1.83 -6.06
CA LEU A 206 -6.56 -1.88 -7.50
C LEU A 206 -7.87 -1.97 -8.30
N ALA A 207 -8.85 -2.74 -7.82
CA ALA A 207 -10.15 -2.86 -8.46
C ALA A 207 -10.92 -1.52 -8.46
N THR A 208 -10.90 -0.79 -7.33
CA THR A 208 -11.50 0.53 -7.23
C THR A 208 -10.92 1.49 -8.26
N LEU A 209 -9.60 1.48 -8.44
CA LEU A 209 -8.93 2.32 -9.43
C LEU A 209 -9.17 1.87 -10.86
N SER A 210 -9.07 0.56 -11.13
CA SER A 210 -9.12 0.01 -12.49
C SER A 210 -10.52 0.04 -13.09
N PHE A 211 -11.55 -0.15 -12.26
CA PHE A 211 -12.92 -0.32 -12.74
C PHE A 211 -13.82 0.87 -12.38
N PHE A 212 -13.27 1.91 -11.74
CA PHE A 212 -14.00 3.10 -11.29
C PHE A 212 -15.26 2.77 -10.47
N GLN A 213 -15.21 1.64 -9.75
CA GLN A 213 -16.29 1.16 -8.89
C GLN A 213 -15.74 1.02 -7.47
N ASN A 214 -16.54 1.44 -6.49
CA ASN A 214 -16.16 1.29 -5.09
C ASN A 214 -16.15 -0.21 -4.70
N SER A 215 -14.97 -0.81 -4.75
CA SER A 215 -14.76 -2.22 -4.42
C SER A 215 -14.28 -2.33 -2.96
N SER A 216 -15.22 -2.62 -2.04
CA SER A 216 -14.85 -2.91 -0.67
C SER A 216 -14.19 -4.30 -0.55
N MET A 217 -13.41 -4.50 0.50
CA MET A 217 -12.80 -5.80 0.80
C MET A 217 -13.85 -6.91 0.96
N GLU A 218 -15.07 -6.58 1.39
CA GLU A 218 -16.20 -7.52 1.53
C GLU A 218 -16.60 -8.17 0.19
N ASN A 219 -16.29 -7.51 -0.93
CA ASN A 219 -16.58 -8.01 -2.27
C ASN A 219 -15.43 -8.82 -2.87
N VAL A 220 -14.32 -8.99 -2.12
CA VAL A 220 -13.17 -9.77 -2.56
C VAL A 220 -13.27 -11.17 -1.98
N TYR A 221 -13.40 -12.18 -2.85
CA TYR A 221 -13.19 -13.55 -2.44
C TYR A 221 -11.68 -13.78 -2.25
N PHE A 222 -11.27 -14.33 -1.11
CA PHE A 222 -9.87 -14.66 -0.85
C PHE A 222 -9.75 -15.96 -0.05
N GLU A 223 -8.65 -16.65 -0.25
CA GLU A 223 -8.26 -17.85 0.45
C GLU A 223 -6.83 -17.72 0.97
N GLY A 224 -6.55 -18.40 2.07
CA GLY A 224 -5.20 -18.53 2.60
C GLY A 224 -4.38 -19.59 1.84
N ILE A 225 -3.09 -19.52 2.03
CA ILE A 225 -2.11 -20.45 1.42
C ILE A 225 -1.71 -21.60 2.34
N ASP A 226 -2.19 -21.60 3.55
CA ASP A 226 -1.84 -22.55 4.64
C ASP A 226 -2.31 -23.98 4.39
N LYS A 227 -3.24 -24.17 3.44
CA LYS A 227 -3.79 -25.49 3.08
C LYS A 227 -3.10 -26.15 1.90
N ILE A 228 -2.20 -25.44 1.22
CA ILE A 228 -1.49 -25.97 0.07
C ILE A 228 -0.39 -26.93 0.49
N SER A 229 -0.42 -28.12 -0.06
CA SER A 229 0.56 -29.16 0.15
C SER A 229 1.61 -29.21 -0.97
N PRO A 230 2.77 -29.84 -0.73
CA PRO A 230 3.71 -30.15 -1.81
C PRO A 230 3.11 -31.01 -2.93
N ASP A 231 2.14 -31.86 -2.59
CA ASP A 231 1.45 -32.72 -3.58
C ASP A 231 0.61 -31.87 -4.55
N ASP A 232 -0.05 -30.79 -4.07
CA ASP A 232 -0.80 -29.88 -4.93
C ASP A 232 0.11 -29.20 -5.95
N ILE A 233 1.32 -28.82 -5.53
CA ILE A 233 2.33 -28.24 -6.42
C ILE A 233 2.81 -29.27 -7.45
N ASP A 234 3.04 -30.51 -7.03
CA ASP A 234 3.48 -31.58 -7.94
C ASP A 234 2.36 -31.97 -8.92
N TYR A 235 1.09 -32.00 -8.51
CA TYR A 235 -0.05 -32.19 -9.42
C TYR A 235 -0.16 -31.04 -10.44
N GLY A 236 0.01 -29.80 -9.98
CA GLY A 236 0.06 -28.66 -10.89
C GLY A 236 1.13 -28.85 -11.99
N LYS A 237 2.35 -29.20 -11.57
CA LYS A 237 3.47 -29.46 -12.53
C LYS A 237 3.16 -30.59 -13.52
N GLN A 238 2.53 -31.68 -13.06
CA GLN A 238 2.14 -32.78 -13.95
C GLN A 238 1.12 -32.35 -15.01
N LEU A 239 0.30 -31.35 -14.70
CA LEU A 239 -0.68 -30.75 -15.59
C LEU A 239 -0.12 -29.57 -16.41
N ASN A 240 1.17 -29.31 -16.35
CA ASN A 240 1.85 -28.16 -16.97
C ASN A 240 1.39 -26.79 -16.42
N PHE A 241 0.99 -26.73 -15.14
CA PHE A 241 0.66 -25.50 -14.46
C PHE A 241 1.68 -25.14 -13.37
N VAL A 242 1.77 -23.86 -13.07
CA VAL A 242 2.54 -23.34 -11.94
C VAL A 242 1.60 -22.70 -10.95
N LEU A 243 1.66 -23.12 -9.67
CA LEU A 243 0.90 -22.49 -8.59
C LEU A 243 1.57 -21.16 -8.21
N LYS A 244 0.76 -20.09 -8.17
CA LYS A 244 1.17 -18.76 -7.69
C LYS A 244 0.04 -18.10 -6.90
N PRO A 245 0.36 -17.30 -5.85
CA PRO A 245 -0.63 -16.55 -5.08
C PRO A 245 -1.07 -15.32 -5.89
N LEU A 246 -2.09 -15.46 -6.72
CA LEU A 246 -2.55 -14.42 -7.63
C LEU A 246 -3.71 -13.60 -7.06
N SER A 247 -3.59 -12.30 -7.20
CA SER A 247 -4.69 -11.35 -7.08
C SER A 247 -5.23 -11.07 -8.47
N VAL A 248 -6.51 -11.33 -8.68
CA VAL A 248 -7.17 -11.18 -9.98
C VAL A 248 -8.38 -10.28 -9.85
N GLY A 249 -8.50 -9.29 -10.72
CA GLY A 249 -9.68 -8.47 -10.89
C GLY A 249 -10.17 -8.54 -12.33
N MET A 250 -11.48 -8.72 -12.52
CA MET A 250 -12.11 -8.77 -13.85
C MET A 250 -13.40 -7.97 -13.85
N GLN A 251 -13.57 -7.12 -14.86
CA GLN A 251 -14.82 -6.42 -15.11
C GLN A 251 -15.64 -7.23 -16.12
N ASN A 252 -16.74 -7.80 -15.68
CA ASN A 252 -17.66 -8.45 -16.59
C ASN A 252 -18.63 -7.43 -17.20
N THR A 253 -18.97 -7.59 -18.48
CA THR A 253 -19.91 -6.73 -19.22
C THR A 253 -21.35 -6.81 -18.68
N VAL A 254 -21.63 -7.74 -17.77
CA VAL A 254 -22.91 -7.91 -17.08
C VAL A 254 -22.69 -7.78 -15.57
N SER A 255 -22.61 -6.55 -15.10
CA SER A 255 -22.87 -6.10 -13.71
C SER A 255 -22.15 -6.75 -12.52
N TYR A 256 -21.16 -7.63 -12.68
CA TYR A 256 -20.45 -8.26 -11.56
C TYR A 256 -18.93 -8.17 -11.73
N THR A 257 -18.28 -7.54 -10.77
CA THR A 257 -16.82 -7.56 -10.62
C THR A 257 -16.43 -8.81 -9.83
N HIS A 258 -15.73 -9.74 -10.46
CA HIS A 258 -15.11 -10.84 -9.75
C HIS A 258 -13.72 -10.42 -9.29
N LEU A 259 -13.55 -10.30 -7.99
CA LEU A 259 -12.26 -10.03 -7.35
C LEU A 259 -11.83 -11.29 -6.62
N ARG A 260 -10.61 -11.75 -6.89
CA ARG A 260 -10.02 -12.90 -6.21
C ARG A 260 -8.60 -12.54 -5.77
N ALA A 261 -8.31 -12.81 -4.53
CA ALA A 261 -6.97 -12.96 -4.02
C ALA A 261 -6.78 -14.45 -3.77
N HIS A 262 -6.34 -15.20 -4.78
CA HIS A 262 -6.44 -16.65 -4.79
C HIS A 262 -5.31 -17.27 -5.59
N GLU A 263 -4.99 -18.51 -5.26
CA GLU A 263 -4.18 -19.38 -6.07
C GLU A 263 -4.87 -19.68 -7.39
N THR A 264 -4.21 -19.37 -8.47
CA THR A 264 -4.72 -19.65 -9.80
C THR A 264 -3.69 -20.46 -10.56
N LEU A 265 -4.16 -21.53 -11.20
CA LEU A 265 -3.40 -22.23 -12.22
C LEU A 265 -3.39 -21.34 -13.47
N LEU A 266 -2.22 -20.86 -13.86
CA LEU A 266 -2.04 -20.13 -15.11
C LEU A 266 -1.48 -21.09 -16.16
N ASP A 267 -2.07 -21.09 -17.35
CA ASP A 267 -1.43 -21.59 -18.56
C ASP A 267 -0.18 -20.74 -18.84
N LEU A 268 0.95 -21.37 -18.99
CA LEU A 268 2.23 -20.77 -19.37
C LEU A 268 2.37 -20.75 -20.88
#